data_76bf4c71aa2e8866014e5adf9c10fe42
#
_entry.id   76bf4c71aa2e8866014e5adf9c10fe42
#
_cell.length_a   1.000
_cell.length_b   1.000
_cell.length_c   1.000
_cell.angle_alpha   90.00
_cell.angle_beta   90.00
_cell.angle_gamma   90.00
#
_symmetry.space_group_name_H-M   'P 1'
#
loop_
_entity.id
_entity.type
_entity.pdbx_description
1 polymer ?
#
loop_
_entity_poly.entity_id
_entity_poly.type
_entity_poly.pdbx_seq_one_letter_code
_entity_poly.pdbx_strand_id
1 'polypeptide(L)'
;MTLFVTLADTSKRVGATAARSAKIRELAALLTQLQHEEIGIAVHYLSGEMTQGRIGIGPAAVSRTAALPAADVPTLSIAAVDRRLTALAAISGASSATHRAAALRELFALATAPEQSFLLQLLVGELRQGALAGVMAEAIAAAAGVSAPQVRRAAMYARDLGAVAQAALPGGAAALGKFQLELFVPVAPMLAQTAPDVATALGELGGEAAFEWKMDGARIQVHKRGDEVRIYTRGLNDVTAALPEIVEFARTLPAQSLIIDGEAIAVDAAGRPHPFQITMRRVGRRLDVEALRSGLPLAAFFFDCLRIGEQSIVDRPTRERIEALGRAVPTAVLMPRRVTASESAAREFYDAALAAGHEGLMAKSLDAPYEAGNRGAGWLKIKRAYTLDLVVLAAEWGHGRRSGKLSNLHLGALDPANGQYVMLGKTFKGLTDAMLEWQTREFLERETHRDRWTRLPQARGGRGSGLQRPAGEQPLPGRPRPAARASETLSHRQECRGRRHHGRRAPDLCRSERHPGRLTPRPRTLARCGAQP
;
A
#
# COMPACT_ATOMS: atom_id res chain seq x y z
N MET A 1 -3.43 13.87 -33.71
CA MET A 1 -3.73 14.20 -32.30
C MET A 1 -5.10 13.71 -31.95
N THR A 2 -5.19 12.88 -30.93
CA THR A 2 -6.46 12.29 -30.47
C THR A 2 -7.17 13.25 -29.51
N LEU A 3 -8.48 13.43 -29.70
CA LEU A 3 -9.27 14.27 -28.79
C LEU A 3 -9.39 13.60 -27.41
N PHE A 4 -9.35 14.40 -26.37
CA PHE A 4 -9.42 13.93 -24.97
C PHE A 4 -10.78 13.30 -24.64
N VAL A 5 -11.85 13.74 -25.30
CA VAL A 5 -13.19 13.13 -25.18
C VAL A 5 -13.17 11.65 -25.54
N THR A 6 -12.34 11.20 -26.50
CA THR A 6 -12.21 9.79 -26.86
C THR A 6 -11.75 8.93 -25.68
N LEU A 7 -10.84 9.49 -24.88
CA LEU A 7 -10.34 8.83 -23.66
C LEU A 7 -11.42 8.82 -22.56
N ALA A 8 -12.13 9.93 -22.37
CA ALA A 8 -13.23 10.04 -21.42
C ALA A 8 -14.38 9.04 -21.75
N ASP A 9 -14.75 8.95 -23.01
CA ASP A 9 -15.79 8.02 -23.48
C ASP A 9 -15.34 6.56 -23.34
N THR A 10 -14.09 6.24 -23.65
CA THR A 10 -13.54 4.90 -23.41
C THR A 10 -13.57 4.55 -21.92
N SER A 11 -13.17 5.47 -21.04
CA SER A 11 -13.28 5.29 -19.59
C SER A 11 -14.73 4.99 -19.16
N LYS A 12 -15.68 5.72 -19.71
CA LYS A 12 -17.12 5.49 -19.44
C LYS A 12 -17.58 4.10 -19.90
N ARG A 13 -17.22 3.65 -21.11
CA ARG A 13 -17.54 2.29 -21.60
C ARG A 13 -16.90 1.21 -20.74
N VAL A 14 -15.63 1.37 -20.37
CA VAL A 14 -14.92 0.46 -19.46
C VAL A 14 -15.58 0.39 -18.09
N GLY A 15 -16.04 1.52 -17.56
CA GLY A 15 -16.76 1.59 -16.28
C GLY A 15 -18.16 0.93 -16.33
N ALA A 16 -18.82 0.97 -17.47
CA ALA A 16 -20.17 0.44 -17.66
C ALA A 16 -20.23 -1.11 -17.74
N THR A 17 -19.11 -1.79 -17.96
CA THR A 17 -19.08 -3.27 -18.05
C THR A 17 -18.42 -3.90 -16.83
N ALA A 18 -18.96 -5.04 -16.35
CA ALA A 18 -18.34 -5.88 -15.35
C ALA A 18 -17.40 -6.92 -15.96
N ALA A 19 -17.55 -7.25 -17.25
CA ALA A 19 -16.80 -8.29 -17.92
C ALA A 19 -15.34 -7.86 -18.20
N ARG A 20 -14.39 -8.59 -17.62
CA ARG A 20 -12.95 -8.32 -17.78
C ARG A 20 -12.50 -8.28 -19.24
N SER A 21 -12.96 -9.25 -20.04
CA SER A 21 -12.62 -9.35 -21.47
C SER A 21 -13.14 -8.16 -22.29
N ALA A 22 -14.32 -7.62 -21.94
CA ALA A 22 -14.85 -6.44 -22.59
C ALA A 22 -14.02 -5.19 -22.28
N LYS A 23 -13.60 -5.01 -21.02
CA LYS A 23 -12.68 -3.94 -20.62
C LYS A 23 -11.37 -3.98 -21.40
N ILE A 24 -10.78 -5.16 -21.53
CA ILE A 24 -9.53 -5.37 -22.28
C ILE A 24 -9.70 -4.96 -23.74
N ARG A 25 -10.79 -5.37 -24.39
CA ARG A 25 -11.07 -5.01 -25.79
C ARG A 25 -11.22 -3.51 -26.00
N GLU A 26 -11.99 -2.83 -25.14
CA GLU A 26 -12.19 -1.37 -25.23
C GLU A 26 -10.86 -0.60 -25.07
N LEU A 27 -10.05 -0.99 -24.08
CA LEU A 27 -8.76 -0.38 -23.87
C LEU A 27 -7.78 -0.66 -25.02
N ALA A 28 -7.71 -1.92 -25.50
CA ALA A 28 -6.85 -2.29 -26.61
C ALA A 28 -7.22 -1.56 -27.89
N ALA A 29 -8.51 -1.45 -28.20
CA ALA A 29 -9.00 -0.72 -29.36
C ALA A 29 -8.63 0.77 -29.32
N LEU A 30 -8.67 1.41 -28.15
CA LEU A 30 -8.19 2.77 -28.00
C LEU A 30 -6.69 2.85 -28.25
N LEU A 31 -5.89 2.00 -27.58
CA LEU A 31 -4.43 2.06 -27.64
C LEU A 31 -3.88 1.95 -29.07
N THR A 32 -4.54 1.16 -29.96
CA THR A 32 -4.14 1.02 -31.36
C THR A 32 -4.43 2.25 -32.23
N GLN A 33 -5.24 3.19 -31.75
CA GLN A 33 -5.61 4.40 -32.48
C GLN A 33 -4.78 5.62 -32.08
N LEU A 34 -4.00 5.51 -30.97
CA LEU A 34 -3.27 6.64 -30.41
C LEU A 34 -1.96 6.92 -31.15
N GLN A 35 -1.56 8.18 -31.17
CA GLN A 35 -0.21 8.57 -31.57
C GLN A 35 0.79 8.10 -30.51
N HIS A 36 2.03 7.85 -30.93
CA HIS A 36 3.06 7.29 -30.06
C HIS A 36 3.21 8.05 -28.73
N GLU A 37 3.23 9.37 -28.78
CA GLU A 37 3.39 10.23 -27.60
C GLU A 37 2.17 10.22 -26.66
N GLU A 38 1.00 9.87 -27.19
CA GLU A 38 -0.26 9.85 -26.43
C GLU A 38 -0.47 8.52 -25.68
N ILE A 39 0.20 7.43 -26.11
CA ILE A 39 0.02 6.10 -25.55
C ILE A 39 0.31 6.08 -24.04
N GLY A 40 1.47 6.60 -23.63
CA GLY A 40 1.87 6.60 -22.22
C GLY A 40 0.91 7.40 -21.35
N ILE A 41 0.49 8.58 -21.82
CA ILE A 41 -0.48 9.44 -21.13
C ILE A 41 -1.81 8.69 -20.94
N ALA A 42 -2.33 8.11 -22.00
CA ALA A 42 -3.59 7.37 -21.97
C ALA A 42 -3.56 6.17 -21.02
N VAL A 43 -2.46 5.41 -21.01
CA VAL A 43 -2.26 4.28 -20.10
C VAL A 43 -2.30 4.74 -18.64
N HIS A 44 -1.58 5.80 -18.28
CA HIS A 44 -1.61 6.36 -16.94
C HIS A 44 -3.01 6.84 -16.56
N TYR A 45 -3.61 7.70 -17.37
CA TYR A 45 -4.90 8.29 -17.06
C TYR A 45 -6.01 7.24 -16.93
N LEU A 46 -6.06 6.25 -17.83
CA LEU A 46 -7.03 5.15 -17.75
C LEU A 46 -6.71 4.16 -16.63
N SER A 47 -5.51 4.13 -16.10
CA SER A 47 -5.14 3.39 -14.89
C SER A 47 -5.46 4.16 -13.60
N GLY A 48 -5.93 5.41 -13.70
CA GLY A 48 -6.21 6.30 -12.57
C GLY A 48 -4.97 6.95 -11.97
N GLU A 49 -3.90 7.01 -12.74
CA GLU A 49 -2.63 7.61 -12.35
C GLU A 49 -2.38 8.89 -13.14
N MET A 50 -1.78 9.86 -12.49
CA MET A 50 -1.36 11.09 -13.16
C MET A 50 0.13 11.02 -13.50
N THR A 51 0.50 11.36 -14.73
CA THR A 51 1.90 11.45 -15.17
C THR A 51 2.71 12.45 -14.35
N GLN A 52 2.03 13.49 -13.82
CA GLN A 52 2.61 14.54 -12.99
C GLN A 52 2.72 14.16 -11.49
N GLY A 53 2.17 13.03 -11.07
CA GLY A 53 2.05 12.67 -9.66
C GLY A 53 1.13 13.64 -8.89
N ARG A 54 1.61 14.21 -7.78
CA ARG A 54 0.81 15.15 -6.97
C ARG A 54 0.91 16.56 -7.50
N ILE A 55 -0.17 17.10 -8.04
CA ILE A 55 -0.24 18.46 -8.60
C ILE A 55 -0.53 19.57 -7.55
N GLY A 56 -0.62 19.24 -6.27
CA GLY A 56 -0.79 20.20 -5.18
C GLY A 56 -2.17 20.89 -5.14
N ILE A 57 -3.21 20.23 -5.66
CA ILE A 57 -4.61 20.70 -5.60
C ILE A 57 -5.39 19.78 -4.65
N GLY A 58 -6.06 20.39 -3.67
CA GLY A 58 -6.91 19.65 -2.73
C GLY A 58 -8.31 19.36 -3.28
N PRO A 59 -9.01 18.33 -2.77
CA PRO A 59 -10.34 17.91 -3.25
C PRO A 59 -11.38 19.04 -3.28
N ALA A 60 -11.34 19.96 -2.31
CA ALA A 60 -12.26 21.10 -2.25
C ALA A 60 -12.08 22.09 -3.41
N ALA A 61 -10.86 22.25 -3.93
CA ALA A 61 -10.60 23.11 -5.09
C ALA A 61 -11.08 22.42 -6.37
N VAL A 62 -10.87 21.11 -6.49
CA VAL A 62 -11.37 20.31 -7.62
C VAL A 62 -12.90 20.30 -7.65
N SER A 63 -13.58 20.12 -6.51
CA SER A 63 -15.04 20.13 -6.44
C SER A 63 -15.66 21.47 -6.86
N ARG A 64 -14.98 22.59 -6.61
CA ARG A 64 -15.48 23.92 -7.07
C ARG A 64 -15.44 24.07 -8.59
N THR A 65 -14.56 23.37 -9.30
CA THR A 65 -14.53 23.41 -10.77
C THR A 65 -15.64 22.58 -11.42
N ALA A 66 -16.20 21.60 -10.70
CA ALA A 66 -17.31 20.78 -11.17
C ALA A 66 -18.62 21.58 -11.42
N ALA A 67 -18.73 22.79 -10.89
CA ALA A 67 -19.86 23.70 -11.10
C ALA A 67 -19.70 24.62 -12.31
N LEU A 68 -18.58 24.55 -13.04
CA LEU A 68 -18.34 25.38 -14.22
C LEU A 68 -19.16 24.88 -15.43
N PRO A 69 -19.68 25.78 -16.26
CA PRO A 69 -20.28 25.37 -17.53
C PRO A 69 -19.29 24.57 -18.39
N ALA A 70 -19.76 23.50 -18.98
CA ALA A 70 -18.99 22.69 -19.91
C ALA A 70 -18.95 23.34 -21.29
N ALA A 71 -17.88 23.09 -22.04
CA ALA A 71 -17.81 23.46 -23.45
C ALA A 71 -18.78 22.57 -24.28
N ASP A 72 -19.38 23.15 -25.32
CA ASP A 72 -20.31 22.42 -26.19
C ASP A 72 -19.57 21.48 -27.17
N VAL A 73 -18.36 21.84 -27.59
CA VAL A 73 -17.58 21.13 -28.60
C VAL A 73 -16.24 20.69 -28.03
N PRO A 74 -15.84 19.42 -28.21
CA PRO A 74 -14.54 18.93 -27.75
C PRO A 74 -13.41 19.51 -28.61
N THR A 75 -12.48 20.23 -27.97
CA THR A 75 -11.31 20.84 -28.62
C THR A 75 -9.99 20.40 -27.99
N LEU A 76 -10.05 19.81 -26.80
CA LEU A 76 -8.86 19.39 -26.09
C LEU A 76 -8.31 18.09 -26.69
N SER A 77 -7.00 18.06 -26.97
CA SER A 77 -6.30 16.80 -27.25
C SER A 77 -5.72 16.21 -25.97
N ILE A 78 -5.45 14.87 -25.96
CA ILE A 78 -4.81 14.17 -24.84
C ILE A 78 -3.51 14.87 -24.43
N ALA A 79 -2.64 15.18 -25.41
CA ALA A 79 -1.37 15.86 -25.16
C ALA A 79 -1.56 17.31 -24.66
N ALA A 80 -2.62 18.01 -25.08
CA ALA A 80 -2.89 19.37 -24.59
C ALA A 80 -3.32 19.37 -23.12
N VAL A 81 -4.14 18.40 -22.71
CA VAL A 81 -4.53 18.23 -21.30
C VAL A 81 -3.30 17.90 -20.45
N ASP A 82 -2.45 16.97 -20.89
CA ASP A 82 -1.25 16.57 -20.15
C ASP A 82 -0.28 17.75 -19.97
N ARG A 83 -0.02 18.54 -21.03
CA ARG A 83 0.80 19.76 -20.91
C ARG A 83 0.23 20.77 -19.92
N ARG A 84 -1.09 20.99 -19.92
CA ARG A 84 -1.74 21.92 -18.97
C ARG A 84 -1.63 21.43 -17.53
N LEU A 85 -1.80 20.13 -17.29
CA LEU A 85 -1.63 19.53 -15.96
C LEU A 85 -0.16 19.58 -15.51
N THR A 86 0.79 19.40 -16.42
CA THR A 86 2.23 19.54 -16.16
C THR A 86 2.59 20.98 -15.78
N ALA A 87 2.09 21.96 -16.55
CA ALA A 87 2.29 23.37 -16.22
C ALA A 87 1.70 23.73 -14.85
N LEU A 88 0.51 23.20 -14.54
CA LEU A 88 -0.15 23.39 -13.26
C LEU A 88 0.65 22.78 -12.09
N ALA A 89 1.22 21.59 -12.27
CA ALA A 89 2.07 20.95 -11.26
C ALA A 89 3.36 21.74 -10.98
N ALA A 90 3.90 22.44 -11.99
CA ALA A 90 5.11 23.24 -11.88
C ALA A 90 4.92 24.57 -11.12
N ILE A 91 3.68 25.03 -10.93
CA ILE A 91 3.41 26.28 -10.20
C ILE A 91 3.89 26.14 -8.75
N SER A 92 4.76 27.04 -8.30
CA SER A 92 5.35 27.03 -6.96
C SER A 92 5.44 28.46 -6.38
N GLY A 93 5.80 28.61 -5.13
CA GLY A 93 6.01 29.91 -4.46
C GLY A 93 4.73 30.53 -3.87
N ALA A 94 4.83 31.82 -3.54
CA ALA A 94 3.73 32.58 -2.95
C ALA A 94 2.52 32.60 -3.89
N SER A 95 1.30 32.49 -3.33
CA SER A 95 0.03 32.44 -4.08
C SER A 95 -0.13 31.24 -5.04
N SER A 96 0.75 30.25 -4.99
CA SER A 96 0.68 29.07 -5.88
C SER A 96 -0.68 28.35 -5.84
N ALA A 97 -1.36 28.31 -4.69
CA ALA A 97 -2.69 27.72 -4.57
C ALA A 97 -3.75 28.47 -5.41
N THR A 98 -3.69 29.80 -5.44
CA THR A 98 -4.59 30.66 -6.25
C THR A 98 -4.33 30.46 -7.73
N HIS A 99 -3.06 30.49 -8.14
CA HIS A 99 -2.66 30.29 -9.53
C HIS A 99 -3.03 28.90 -10.05
N ARG A 100 -2.77 27.86 -9.27
CA ARG A 100 -3.21 26.49 -9.62
C ARG A 100 -4.73 26.40 -9.77
N ALA A 101 -5.50 27.04 -8.87
CA ALA A 101 -6.95 27.05 -8.96
C ALA A 101 -7.46 27.82 -10.19
N ALA A 102 -6.77 28.87 -10.62
CA ALA A 102 -7.09 29.62 -11.86
C ALA A 102 -6.81 28.75 -13.10
N ALA A 103 -5.61 28.16 -13.20
CA ALA A 103 -5.23 27.28 -14.31
C ALA A 103 -6.15 26.06 -14.43
N LEU A 104 -6.58 25.50 -13.28
CA LEU A 104 -7.54 24.40 -13.28
C LEU A 104 -8.90 24.83 -13.82
N ARG A 105 -9.39 26.01 -13.43
CA ARG A 105 -10.66 26.57 -13.96
C ARG A 105 -10.61 26.79 -15.46
N GLU A 106 -9.50 27.28 -15.97
CA GLU A 106 -9.30 27.46 -17.42
C GLU A 106 -9.35 26.14 -18.17
N LEU A 107 -8.69 25.08 -17.64
CA LEU A 107 -8.78 23.74 -18.21
C LEU A 107 -10.21 23.22 -18.25
N PHE A 108 -10.95 23.36 -17.13
CA PHE A 108 -12.33 22.89 -17.02
C PHE A 108 -13.30 23.68 -17.92
N ALA A 109 -13.09 24.97 -18.11
CA ALA A 109 -13.90 25.79 -19.01
C ALA A 109 -13.77 25.37 -20.50
N LEU A 110 -12.64 24.76 -20.88
CA LEU A 110 -12.41 24.22 -22.23
C LEU A 110 -12.91 22.80 -22.42
N ALA A 111 -13.23 22.11 -21.32
CA ALA A 111 -13.61 20.71 -21.33
C ALA A 111 -15.12 20.53 -21.47
N THR A 112 -15.55 19.58 -22.31
CA THR A 112 -16.94 19.13 -22.41
C THR A 112 -17.40 18.41 -21.14
N ALA A 113 -18.69 18.21 -20.95
CA ALA A 113 -19.22 17.55 -19.76
C ALA A 113 -18.65 16.13 -19.51
N PRO A 114 -18.46 15.26 -20.51
CA PRO A 114 -17.75 13.98 -20.33
C PRO A 114 -16.29 14.16 -19.91
N GLU A 115 -15.60 15.12 -20.50
CA GLU A 115 -14.19 15.41 -20.18
C GLU A 115 -14.04 15.98 -18.78
N GLN A 116 -14.91 16.90 -18.34
CA GLN A 116 -14.95 17.42 -16.97
C GLN A 116 -15.18 16.29 -15.96
N SER A 117 -16.12 15.39 -16.23
CA SER A 117 -16.42 14.25 -15.37
C SER A 117 -15.19 13.32 -15.22
N PHE A 118 -14.50 13.04 -16.32
CA PHE A 118 -13.31 12.20 -16.31
C PHE A 118 -12.15 12.88 -15.57
N LEU A 119 -11.88 14.16 -15.85
CA LEU A 119 -10.85 14.96 -15.16
C LEU A 119 -11.10 15.01 -13.65
N LEU A 120 -12.36 15.23 -13.24
CA LEU A 120 -12.74 15.26 -11.84
C LEU A 120 -12.37 13.93 -11.14
N GLN A 121 -12.78 12.79 -11.73
CA GLN A 121 -12.50 11.48 -11.19
C GLN A 121 -11.01 11.16 -11.13
N LEU A 122 -10.26 11.54 -12.18
CA LEU A 122 -8.81 11.36 -12.23
C LEU A 122 -8.10 12.17 -11.15
N LEU A 123 -8.43 13.45 -11.02
CA LEU A 123 -7.80 14.38 -10.07
C LEU A 123 -8.08 14.06 -8.61
N VAL A 124 -9.25 13.50 -8.29
CA VAL A 124 -9.58 13.04 -6.92
C VAL A 124 -9.16 11.60 -6.65
N GLY A 125 -8.60 10.89 -7.65
CA GLY A 125 -8.20 9.48 -7.53
C GLY A 125 -9.38 8.51 -7.41
N GLU A 126 -10.54 8.88 -7.95
CA GLU A 126 -11.78 8.08 -7.88
C GLU A 126 -12.18 7.46 -9.23
N LEU A 127 -11.24 7.29 -10.15
CA LEU A 127 -11.47 6.60 -11.41
C LEU A 127 -11.69 5.10 -11.16
N ARG A 128 -12.93 4.71 -10.85
CA ARG A 128 -13.29 3.35 -10.39
C ARG A 128 -13.84 2.47 -11.51
N GLN A 129 -13.22 2.50 -12.64
CA GLN A 129 -13.61 1.70 -13.81
C GLN A 129 -13.15 0.24 -13.79
N GLY A 130 -12.38 -0.16 -12.75
CA GLY A 130 -11.86 -1.53 -12.61
C GLY A 130 -10.79 -1.89 -13.64
N ALA A 131 -10.18 -0.90 -14.28
CA ALA A 131 -9.02 -1.04 -15.17
C ALA A 131 -7.72 -0.82 -14.39
N LEU A 132 -7.50 -1.65 -13.37
CA LEU A 132 -6.24 -1.63 -12.62
C LEU A 132 -5.10 -2.13 -13.51
N ALA A 133 -3.85 -1.92 -13.08
CA ALA A 133 -2.62 -2.26 -13.82
C ALA A 133 -2.64 -3.65 -14.49
N GLY A 134 -3.28 -4.66 -13.85
CA GLY A 134 -3.41 -5.99 -14.43
C GLY A 134 -4.32 -6.08 -15.68
N VAL A 135 -5.42 -5.32 -15.71
CA VAL A 135 -6.30 -5.24 -16.90
C VAL A 135 -5.63 -4.43 -18.00
N MET A 136 -4.96 -3.35 -17.64
CA MET A 136 -4.22 -2.51 -18.59
C MET A 136 -3.05 -3.29 -19.23
N ALA A 137 -2.30 -4.10 -18.48
CA ALA A 137 -1.25 -4.94 -19.03
C ALA A 137 -1.77 -5.95 -20.07
N GLU A 138 -2.96 -6.52 -19.83
CA GLU A 138 -3.61 -7.41 -20.79
C GLU A 138 -4.13 -6.64 -22.02
N ALA A 139 -4.60 -5.41 -21.86
CA ALA A 139 -5.00 -4.56 -22.95
C ALA A 139 -3.81 -4.15 -23.83
N ILE A 140 -2.68 -3.81 -23.23
CA ILE A 140 -1.43 -3.53 -23.95
C ILE A 140 -0.98 -4.78 -24.73
N ALA A 141 -1.03 -5.95 -24.08
CA ALA A 141 -0.67 -7.21 -24.73
C ALA A 141 -1.53 -7.50 -25.96
N ALA A 142 -2.85 -7.32 -25.83
CA ALA A 142 -3.80 -7.48 -26.92
C ALA A 142 -3.58 -6.46 -28.05
N ALA A 143 -3.31 -5.18 -27.71
CA ALA A 143 -3.04 -4.13 -28.69
C ALA A 143 -1.73 -4.32 -29.46
N ALA A 144 -0.69 -4.83 -28.77
CA ALA A 144 0.64 -5.04 -29.35
C ALA A 144 0.84 -6.43 -29.96
N GLY A 145 -0.14 -7.35 -29.88
CA GLY A 145 -0.02 -8.72 -30.38
C GLY A 145 1.03 -9.55 -29.63
N VAL A 146 1.26 -9.28 -28.34
CA VAL A 146 2.25 -9.96 -27.49
C VAL A 146 1.56 -10.67 -26.32
N SER A 147 2.27 -11.51 -25.57
CA SER A 147 1.69 -12.17 -24.41
C SER A 147 1.61 -11.24 -23.19
N ALA A 148 0.56 -11.36 -22.38
CA ALA A 148 0.42 -10.59 -21.15
C ALA A 148 1.56 -10.83 -20.12
N PRO A 149 2.14 -12.04 -19.97
CA PRO A 149 3.33 -12.25 -19.19
C PRO A 149 4.53 -11.40 -19.63
N GLN A 150 4.77 -11.24 -20.95
CA GLN A 150 5.86 -10.39 -21.47
C GLN A 150 5.65 -8.92 -21.08
N VAL A 151 4.43 -8.40 -21.20
CA VAL A 151 4.10 -7.02 -20.77
C VAL A 151 4.30 -6.85 -19.27
N ARG A 152 3.81 -7.79 -18.46
CA ARG A 152 3.99 -7.74 -16.99
C ARG A 152 5.47 -7.81 -16.59
N ARG A 153 6.26 -8.63 -17.28
CA ARG A 153 7.71 -8.72 -17.05
C ARG A 153 8.40 -7.39 -17.38
N ALA A 154 8.12 -6.81 -18.54
CA ALA A 154 8.66 -5.51 -18.90
C ALA A 154 8.27 -4.41 -17.90
N ALA A 155 7.00 -4.38 -17.47
CA ALA A 155 6.50 -3.43 -16.47
C ALA A 155 7.18 -3.59 -15.09
N MET A 156 7.58 -4.80 -14.74
CA MET A 156 8.36 -5.08 -13.54
C MET A 156 9.67 -4.27 -13.51
N TYR A 157 10.36 -4.18 -14.63
CA TYR A 157 11.64 -3.50 -14.74
C TYR A 157 11.48 -2.01 -15.06
N ALA A 158 10.59 -1.67 -15.99
CA ALA A 158 10.36 -0.30 -16.42
C ALA A 158 9.78 0.60 -15.31
N ARG A 159 9.03 0.02 -14.35
CA ARG A 159 8.28 0.75 -13.30
C ARG A 159 7.21 1.71 -13.85
N ASP A 160 7.03 1.73 -15.15
CA ASP A 160 6.15 2.61 -15.90
C ASP A 160 5.44 1.81 -16.99
N LEU A 161 4.16 1.54 -16.77
CA LEU A 161 3.33 0.79 -17.72
C LEU A 161 3.07 1.57 -19.01
N GLY A 162 3.09 2.90 -18.94
CA GLY A 162 3.00 3.79 -20.10
C GLY A 162 4.21 3.65 -21.02
N ALA A 163 5.42 3.66 -20.47
CA ALA A 163 6.66 3.44 -21.22
C ALA A 163 6.68 2.03 -21.86
N VAL A 164 6.21 1.01 -21.14
CA VAL A 164 6.08 -0.34 -21.69
C VAL A 164 5.12 -0.38 -22.87
N ALA A 165 3.97 0.31 -22.77
CA ALA A 165 3.01 0.37 -23.88
C ALA A 165 3.57 1.10 -25.09
N GLN A 166 4.25 2.23 -24.89
CA GLN A 166 4.93 2.98 -25.96
C GLN A 166 5.98 2.13 -26.70
N ALA A 167 6.71 1.29 -25.98
CA ALA A 167 7.66 0.38 -26.60
C ALA A 167 6.98 -0.82 -27.29
N ALA A 168 5.96 -1.40 -26.64
CA ALA A 168 5.32 -2.62 -27.10
C ALA A 168 4.50 -2.44 -28.39
N LEU A 169 3.73 -1.34 -28.50
CA LEU A 169 2.83 -1.16 -29.64
C LEU A 169 3.56 -1.10 -30.99
N PRO A 170 4.65 -0.35 -31.17
CA PRO A 170 5.40 -0.35 -32.43
C PRO A 170 6.41 -1.49 -32.54
N GLY A 171 6.97 -1.98 -31.43
CA GLY A 171 8.15 -2.85 -31.43
C GLY A 171 7.91 -4.28 -30.97
N GLY A 172 6.69 -4.59 -30.52
CA GLY A 172 6.28 -5.93 -30.12
C GLY A 172 7.18 -6.57 -29.05
N ALA A 173 7.33 -7.88 -29.12
CA ALA A 173 8.10 -8.67 -28.16
C ALA A 173 9.60 -8.28 -28.11
N ALA A 174 10.19 -7.87 -29.25
CA ALA A 174 11.59 -7.47 -29.31
C ALA A 174 11.87 -6.20 -28.48
N ALA A 175 10.97 -5.22 -28.53
CA ALA A 175 11.08 -4.01 -27.73
C ALA A 175 10.89 -4.32 -26.23
N LEU A 176 9.98 -5.21 -25.87
CA LEU A 176 9.77 -5.64 -24.48
C LEU A 176 10.99 -6.37 -23.90
N GLY A 177 11.73 -7.10 -24.72
CA GLY A 177 12.98 -7.78 -24.31
C GLY A 177 14.12 -6.84 -23.89
N LYS A 178 14.02 -5.54 -24.22
CA LYS A 178 15.02 -4.54 -23.80
C LYS A 178 14.87 -4.13 -22.33
N PHE A 179 13.70 -4.32 -21.74
CA PHE A 179 13.51 -4.10 -20.32
C PHE A 179 14.10 -5.25 -19.53
N GLN A 180 15.13 -4.97 -18.75
CA GLN A 180 15.89 -5.95 -17.99
C GLN A 180 16.14 -5.48 -16.56
N LEU A 181 16.57 -6.40 -15.70
CA LEU A 181 16.96 -6.09 -14.33
C LEU A 181 18.28 -5.32 -14.34
N GLU A 182 18.24 -4.08 -13.87
CA GLU A 182 19.40 -3.19 -13.78
C GLU A 182 19.76 -2.90 -12.33
N LEU A 183 21.06 -2.77 -12.05
CA LEU A 183 21.53 -2.32 -10.75
C LEU A 183 21.11 -0.87 -10.52
N PHE A 184 20.68 -0.58 -9.27
CA PHE A 184 20.22 0.73 -8.82
C PHE A 184 18.90 1.21 -9.44
N VAL A 185 18.25 0.34 -10.22
CA VAL A 185 16.85 0.49 -10.65
C VAL A 185 16.01 -0.53 -9.87
N PRO A 186 15.27 -0.12 -8.82
CA PRO A 186 14.55 -1.06 -7.97
C PRO A 186 13.37 -1.69 -8.70
N VAL A 187 13.16 -2.96 -8.44
CA VAL A 187 12.10 -3.78 -9.04
C VAL A 187 10.85 -3.76 -8.16
N ALA A 188 9.67 -3.69 -8.77
CA ALA A 188 8.43 -3.80 -8.03
C ALA A 188 8.37 -5.11 -7.23
N PRO A 189 7.90 -5.07 -5.97
CA PRO A 189 7.93 -6.26 -5.12
C PRO A 189 6.89 -7.29 -5.55
N MET A 190 7.24 -8.57 -5.48
CA MET A 190 6.26 -9.66 -5.57
C MET A 190 5.30 -9.58 -4.39
N LEU A 191 4.01 -9.79 -4.65
CA LEU A 191 2.93 -9.69 -3.67
C LEU A 191 2.38 -11.07 -3.33
N ALA A 192 1.86 -11.24 -2.10
CA ALA A 192 1.27 -12.48 -1.63
C ALA A 192 -0.26 -12.41 -1.57
N GLN A 193 -0.93 -13.50 -1.91
CA GLN A 193 -2.33 -13.74 -1.56
C GLN A 193 -2.44 -14.18 -0.09
N THR A 194 -3.66 -14.28 0.44
CA THR A 194 -3.89 -14.74 1.82
C THR A 194 -4.41 -16.17 1.77
N ALA A 195 -3.74 -17.07 2.48
CA ALA A 195 -4.28 -18.39 2.80
C ALA A 195 -4.83 -18.36 4.24
N PRO A 196 -5.94 -19.06 4.51
CA PRO A 196 -6.53 -19.10 5.84
C PRO A 196 -5.66 -19.86 6.85
N ASP A 197 -4.95 -20.90 6.39
CA ASP A 197 -4.13 -21.79 7.21
C ASP A 197 -3.02 -22.46 6.38
N VAL A 198 -2.20 -23.25 7.07
CA VAL A 198 -1.04 -23.95 6.51
C VAL A 198 -1.46 -25.05 5.53
N ALA A 199 -2.55 -25.80 5.84
CA ALA A 199 -3.03 -26.91 5.01
C ALA A 199 -3.50 -26.39 3.64
N THR A 200 -4.29 -25.31 3.64
CA THR A 200 -4.74 -24.64 2.42
C THR A 200 -3.55 -24.13 1.60
N ALA A 201 -2.55 -23.53 2.27
CA ALA A 201 -1.36 -23.03 1.58
C ALA A 201 -0.56 -24.16 0.91
N LEU A 202 -0.37 -25.30 1.57
CA LEU A 202 0.28 -26.48 0.97
C LEU A 202 -0.48 -26.99 -0.25
N GLY A 203 -1.82 -27.10 -0.14
CA GLY A 203 -2.66 -27.55 -1.26
C GLY A 203 -2.56 -26.61 -2.47
N GLU A 204 -2.65 -25.30 -2.27
CA GLU A 204 -2.56 -24.28 -3.33
C GLU A 204 -1.16 -24.20 -3.99
N LEU A 205 -0.11 -24.56 -3.26
CA LEU A 205 1.28 -24.51 -3.74
C LEU A 205 1.83 -25.85 -4.28
N GLY A 206 0.98 -26.86 -4.43
CA GLY A 206 1.37 -28.13 -5.05
C GLY A 206 1.91 -29.18 -4.08
N GLY A 207 1.65 -29.05 -2.78
CA GLY A 207 1.96 -30.07 -1.75
C GLY A 207 3.28 -29.89 -1.02
N GLU A 208 4.30 -29.23 -1.62
CA GLU A 208 5.53 -28.83 -0.95
C GLU A 208 5.77 -27.32 -1.10
N ALA A 209 6.19 -26.67 -0.03
CA ALA A 209 6.42 -25.24 -0.04
C ALA A 209 7.58 -24.81 0.86
N ALA A 210 8.17 -23.65 0.58
CA ALA A 210 9.07 -22.97 1.50
C ALA A 210 8.25 -22.06 2.42
N PHE A 211 8.23 -22.36 3.71
CA PHE A 211 7.64 -21.52 4.75
C PHE A 211 8.70 -20.64 5.36
N GLU A 212 8.43 -19.34 5.44
CA GLU A 212 9.31 -18.33 6.02
C GLU A 212 8.58 -17.55 7.11
N TRP A 213 9.29 -17.11 8.13
CA TRP A 213 8.70 -16.24 9.13
C TRP A 213 8.24 -14.93 8.50
N LYS A 214 6.99 -14.58 8.74
CA LYS A 214 6.46 -13.30 8.32
C LYS A 214 6.76 -12.25 9.38
N MET A 215 7.88 -11.58 9.20
CA MET A 215 8.27 -10.47 10.04
C MET A 215 7.41 -9.24 9.75
N ASP A 216 7.18 -8.40 10.77
CA ASP A 216 6.43 -7.14 10.65
C ASP A 216 7.39 -5.96 10.67
N GLY A 217 8.11 -5.81 9.58
CA GLY A 217 9.14 -4.79 9.38
C GLY A 217 8.91 -3.92 8.16
N ALA A 218 9.98 -3.34 7.67
CA ALA A 218 10.02 -2.60 6.42
C ALA A 218 10.67 -3.46 5.35
N ARG A 219 9.90 -3.86 4.32
CA ARG A 219 10.49 -4.55 3.17
C ARG A 219 11.50 -3.67 2.48
N ILE A 220 12.69 -4.20 2.27
CA ILE A 220 13.81 -3.57 1.59
C ILE A 220 14.30 -4.40 0.41
N GLN A 221 14.80 -3.71 -0.61
CA GLN A 221 15.55 -4.30 -1.70
C GLN A 221 16.94 -3.67 -1.68
N VAL A 222 17.98 -4.48 -1.52
CA VAL A 222 19.38 -4.04 -1.44
C VAL A 222 20.06 -4.30 -2.77
N HIS A 223 20.61 -3.25 -3.37
CA HIS A 223 21.44 -3.29 -4.56
C HIS A 223 22.88 -2.96 -4.18
N LYS A 224 23.83 -3.77 -4.66
CA LYS A 224 25.27 -3.60 -4.42
C LYS A 224 26.05 -3.75 -5.72
N ARG A 225 27.06 -2.90 -5.90
CA ARG A 225 28.12 -3.04 -6.91
C ARG A 225 29.43 -2.50 -6.33
N GLY A 226 30.37 -3.38 -6.02
CA GLY A 226 31.54 -3.02 -5.24
C GLY A 226 31.13 -2.44 -3.89
N ASP A 227 31.61 -1.24 -3.59
CA ASP A 227 31.26 -0.51 -2.33
C ASP A 227 30.00 0.33 -2.45
N GLU A 228 29.48 0.53 -3.68
CA GLU A 228 28.23 1.25 -3.86
C GLU A 228 27.05 0.37 -3.48
N VAL A 229 26.26 0.87 -2.51
CA VAL A 229 25.04 0.22 -2.02
C VAL A 229 23.89 1.20 -2.09
N ARG A 230 22.73 0.74 -2.56
CA ARG A 230 21.46 1.45 -2.49
C ARG A 230 20.40 0.55 -1.89
N ILE A 231 19.54 1.14 -1.09
CA ILE A 231 18.45 0.42 -0.41
C ILE A 231 17.14 1.09 -0.75
N TYR A 232 16.19 0.28 -1.22
CA TYR A 232 14.87 0.75 -1.63
C TYR A 232 13.77 0.12 -0.79
N THR A 233 12.74 0.88 -0.48
CA THR A 233 11.55 0.38 0.21
C THR A 233 10.62 -0.37 -0.74
N ARG A 234 9.57 -1.00 -0.18
CA ARG A 234 8.46 -1.59 -0.95
C ARG A 234 7.82 -0.62 -1.96
N GLY A 235 7.82 0.68 -1.65
CA GLY A 235 7.33 1.74 -2.53
C GLY A 235 8.39 2.28 -3.49
N LEU A 236 9.52 1.57 -3.63
CA LEU A 236 10.64 1.89 -4.53
C LEU A 236 11.34 3.22 -4.22
N ASN A 237 11.15 3.76 -3.01
CA ASN A 237 11.84 4.97 -2.55
C ASN A 237 13.23 4.60 -2.03
N ASP A 238 14.24 5.40 -2.40
CA ASP A 238 15.58 5.29 -1.85
C ASP A 238 15.60 5.71 -0.38
N VAL A 239 16.06 4.81 0.48
CA VAL A 239 16.21 4.99 1.92
C VAL A 239 17.63 4.70 2.39
N THR A 240 18.60 4.66 1.48
CA THR A 240 20.01 4.32 1.74
C THR A 240 20.58 5.11 2.91
N ALA A 241 20.40 6.43 2.92
CA ALA A 241 20.90 7.31 3.97
C ALA A 241 20.24 7.08 5.35
N ALA A 242 19.07 6.46 5.39
CA ALA A 242 18.37 6.14 6.64
C ALA A 242 18.81 4.82 7.28
N LEU A 243 19.56 3.96 6.56
CA LEU A 243 19.88 2.59 6.94
C LEU A 243 21.40 2.30 6.87
N PRO A 244 22.25 3.12 7.51
CA PRO A 244 23.72 2.98 7.40
C PRO A 244 24.22 1.61 7.87
N GLU A 245 23.64 1.01 8.92
CA GLU A 245 24.02 -0.31 9.42
C GLU A 245 23.79 -1.42 8.37
N ILE A 246 22.75 -1.31 7.55
CA ILE A 246 22.48 -2.28 6.49
C ILE A 246 23.39 -2.01 5.28
N VAL A 247 23.71 -0.75 5.01
CA VAL A 247 24.71 -0.38 3.96
C VAL A 247 26.08 -0.94 4.32
N GLU A 248 26.54 -0.74 5.56
CA GLU A 248 27.82 -1.26 6.05
C GLU A 248 27.86 -2.78 5.95
N PHE A 249 26.82 -3.45 6.44
CA PHE A 249 26.69 -4.90 6.31
C PHE A 249 26.75 -5.35 4.84
N ALA A 250 25.99 -4.72 3.94
CA ALA A 250 25.96 -5.10 2.54
C ALA A 250 27.33 -4.95 1.85
N ARG A 251 28.15 -3.97 2.26
CA ARG A 251 29.54 -3.81 1.78
C ARG A 251 30.42 -4.99 2.13
N THR A 252 30.21 -5.64 3.28
CA THR A 252 31.01 -6.82 3.69
C THR A 252 30.70 -8.09 2.89
N LEU A 253 29.57 -8.12 2.17
CA LEU A 253 29.19 -9.30 1.37
C LEU A 253 30.19 -9.55 0.23
N PRO A 254 30.60 -10.81 -0.02
CA PRO A 254 31.66 -11.13 -0.98
C PRO A 254 31.29 -10.90 -2.44
N ALA A 255 29.97 -10.90 -2.76
CA ALA A 255 29.52 -10.71 -4.14
C ALA A 255 29.83 -9.30 -4.64
N GLN A 256 30.46 -9.19 -5.82
CA GLN A 256 30.79 -7.91 -6.46
C GLN A 256 29.53 -7.15 -6.90
N SER A 257 28.50 -7.84 -7.38
CA SER A 257 27.20 -7.22 -7.60
C SER A 257 26.08 -8.13 -7.13
N LEU A 258 25.02 -7.52 -6.56
CA LEU A 258 23.96 -8.25 -5.87
C LEU A 258 22.67 -7.42 -5.86
N ILE A 259 21.53 -8.09 -6.08
CA ILE A 259 20.20 -7.57 -5.78
C ILE A 259 19.48 -8.59 -4.93
N ILE A 260 19.14 -8.23 -3.69
CA ILE A 260 18.45 -9.11 -2.74
C ILE A 260 17.26 -8.40 -2.10
N ASP A 261 16.18 -9.15 -1.87
CA ASP A 261 15.01 -8.72 -1.12
C ASP A 261 15.10 -9.19 0.34
N GLY A 262 14.73 -8.32 1.26
CA GLY A 262 14.74 -8.59 2.70
C GLY A 262 13.70 -7.80 3.46
N GLU A 263 13.71 -8.00 4.77
CA GLU A 263 12.89 -7.25 5.73
C GLU A 263 13.80 -6.62 6.77
N ALA A 264 13.71 -5.29 6.93
CA ALA A 264 14.42 -4.57 7.98
C ALA A 264 13.49 -4.44 9.19
N ILE A 265 13.95 -4.85 10.38
CA ILE A 265 13.19 -4.79 11.62
C ILE A 265 14.05 -4.23 12.75
N ALA A 266 13.42 -3.49 13.66
CA ALA A 266 14.02 -3.16 14.94
C ALA A 266 13.81 -4.33 15.91
N VAL A 267 14.89 -4.75 16.60
CA VAL A 267 14.85 -5.82 17.60
C VAL A 267 15.34 -5.31 18.95
N ASP A 268 14.83 -5.89 20.02
CA ASP A 268 15.33 -5.64 21.37
C ASP A 268 16.62 -6.44 21.64
N ALA A 269 17.25 -6.24 22.81
CA ALA A 269 18.47 -6.94 23.20
C ALA A 269 18.31 -8.49 23.29
N ALA A 270 17.09 -8.99 23.38
CA ALA A 270 16.76 -10.42 23.35
C ALA A 270 16.43 -10.93 21.94
N GLY A 271 16.61 -10.10 20.89
CA GLY A 271 16.31 -10.43 19.50
C GLY A 271 14.81 -10.44 19.15
N ARG A 272 13.92 -9.97 20.02
CA ARG A 272 12.49 -9.92 19.75
C ARG A 272 12.11 -8.68 18.93
N PRO A 273 11.19 -8.79 17.98
CA PRO A 273 10.81 -7.66 17.15
C PRO A 273 10.10 -6.57 17.95
N HIS A 274 10.48 -5.33 17.72
CA HIS A 274 9.70 -4.18 18.13
C HIS A 274 8.42 -4.04 17.28
N PRO A 275 7.36 -3.38 17.79
CA PRO A 275 6.20 -3.04 17.00
C PRO A 275 6.55 -2.32 15.70
N PHE A 276 5.83 -2.63 14.62
CA PHE A 276 6.02 -2.05 13.29
C PHE A 276 6.22 -0.53 13.26
N GLN A 277 5.43 0.21 14.07
CA GLN A 277 5.52 1.67 14.11
C GLN A 277 6.88 2.17 14.61
N ILE A 278 7.55 1.41 15.46
CA ILE A 278 8.91 1.74 15.96
C ILE A 278 9.91 1.56 14.82
N THR A 279 9.85 0.41 14.10
CA THR A 279 10.66 0.19 12.91
C THR A 279 10.43 1.28 11.86
N MET A 280 9.17 1.63 11.57
CA MET A 280 8.86 2.67 10.58
C MET A 280 9.28 4.08 10.97
N ARG A 281 9.32 4.40 12.26
CA ARG A 281 9.91 5.68 12.73
C ARG A 281 11.39 5.75 12.40
N ARG A 282 12.10 4.64 12.45
CA ARG A 282 13.54 4.56 12.13
C ARG A 282 13.78 4.68 10.62
N VAL A 283 13.06 3.88 9.82
CA VAL A 283 13.20 3.86 8.35
C VAL A 283 12.78 5.18 7.69
N GLY A 284 11.79 5.88 8.25
CA GLY A 284 11.28 7.15 7.72
C GLY A 284 12.08 8.40 8.08
N ARG A 285 13.14 8.28 8.89
CA ARG A 285 13.95 9.43 9.33
C ARG A 285 15.03 9.80 8.33
N ARG A 286 15.22 11.11 8.17
CA ARG A 286 16.31 11.69 7.36
C ARG A 286 17.32 12.50 8.19
N LEU A 287 16.94 12.86 9.42
CA LEU A 287 17.76 13.62 10.37
C LEU A 287 18.05 12.76 11.61
N ASP A 288 19.15 13.02 12.28
CA ASP A 288 19.58 12.36 13.52
C ASP A 288 19.73 10.83 13.41
N VAL A 289 20.13 10.35 12.23
CA VAL A 289 20.18 8.91 11.90
C VAL A 289 21.14 8.17 12.83
N GLU A 290 22.33 8.72 13.13
CA GLU A 290 23.34 8.10 14.00
C GLU A 290 22.88 7.98 15.45
N ALA A 291 22.25 9.03 15.99
CA ALA A 291 21.70 8.99 17.34
C ALA A 291 20.57 7.93 17.46
N LEU A 292 19.74 7.81 16.41
CA LEU A 292 18.69 6.81 16.36
C LEU A 292 19.23 5.39 16.16
N ARG A 293 20.32 5.23 15.38
CA ARG A 293 21.00 3.96 15.20
C ARG A 293 21.48 3.38 16.53
N SER A 294 22.09 4.21 17.36
CA SER A 294 22.60 3.80 18.66
C SER A 294 21.50 3.35 19.63
N GLY A 295 20.32 4.01 19.57
CA GLY A 295 19.20 3.69 20.47
C GLY A 295 18.25 2.62 19.93
N LEU A 296 18.20 2.42 18.61
CA LEU A 296 17.29 1.51 17.94
C LEU A 296 17.92 0.96 16.65
N PRO A 297 18.89 0.03 16.74
CA PRO A 297 19.51 -0.57 15.58
C PRO A 297 18.49 -1.42 14.80
N LEU A 298 18.67 -1.48 13.46
CA LEU A 298 17.87 -2.35 12.59
C LEU A 298 18.67 -3.59 12.20
N ALA A 299 18.02 -4.73 12.28
CA ALA A 299 18.46 -5.97 11.67
C ALA A 299 17.79 -6.16 10.30
N ALA A 300 18.48 -6.76 9.35
CA ALA A 300 17.92 -7.14 8.05
C ALA A 300 17.92 -8.66 7.92
N PHE A 301 16.80 -9.22 7.44
CA PHE A 301 16.66 -10.63 7.13
C PHE A 301 16.29 -10.81 5.67
N PHE A 302 17.15 -11.49 4.91
CA PHE A 302 17.00 -11.64 3.48
C PHE A 302 16.26 -12.93 3.13
N PHE A 303 15.38 -12.85 2.12
CA PHE A 303 14.50 -13.97 1.76
C PHE A 303 14.45 -14.28 0.25
N ASP A 304 15.04 -13.43 -0.62
CA ASP A 304 15.12 -13.70 -2.06
C ASP A 304 16.38 -13.06 -2.67
N CYS A 305 16.86 -13.67 -3.77
CA CYS A 305 17.97 -13.15 -4.56
C CYS A 305 17.50 -12.99 -6.01
N LEU A 306 17.68 -11.79 -6.56
CA LEU A 306 17.23 -11.46 -7.91
C LEU A 306 18.39 -11.36 -8.90
N ARG A 307 19.59 -11.02 -8.40
CA ARG A 307 20.83 -10.93 -9.19
C ARG A 307 22.03 -11.30 -8.32
N ILE A 308 22.95 -12.05 -8.90
CA ILE A 308 24.28 -12.31 -8.34
C ILE A 308 25.34 -12.23 -9.44
N GLY A 309 26.38 -11.41 -9.24
CA GLY A 309 27.31 -11.07 -10.32
C GLY A 309 26.57 -10.44 -11.50
N GLU A 310 26.92 -10.83 -12.70
CA GLU A 310 26.27 -10.37 -13.92
C GLU A 310 24.96 -11.12 -14.25
N GLN A 311 24.63 -12.16 -13.48
CA GLN A 311 23.49 -13.02 -13.77
C GLN A 311 22.22 -12.54 -13.08
N SER A 312 21.18 -12.22 -13.86
CA SER A 312 19.79 -12.10 -13.39
C SER A 312 19.22 -13.51 -13.18
N ILE A 313 18.67 -13.75 -11.99
CA ILE A 313 18.04 -15.03 -11.64
C ILE A 313 16.55 -14.91 -11.30
N VAL A 314 15.92 -13.79 -11.66
CA VAL A 314 14.48 -13.53 -11.40
C VAL A 314 13.58 -14.61 -12.00
N ASP A 315 13.95 -15.18 -13.15
CA ASP A 315 13.16 -16.21 -13.84
C ASP A 315 13.45 -17.62 -13.36
N ARG A 316 14.46 -17.78 -12.50
CA ARG A 316 14.77 -19.08 -11.93
C ARG A 316 13.72 -19.48 -10.90
N PRO A 317 13.49 -20.79 -10.71
CA PRO A 317 12.67 -21.31 -9.63
C PRO A 317 13.07 -20.73 -8.27
N THR A 318 12.10 -20.57 -7.35
CA THR A 318 12.36 -20.07 -6.00
C THR A 318 13.46 -20.87 -5.29
N ARG A 319 13.51 -22.20 -5.47
CA ARG A 319 14.55 -23.06 -4.88
C ARG A 319 15.96 -22.62 -5.28
N GLU A 320 16.20 -22.31 -6.54
CA GLU A 320 17.51 -21.86 -7.04
C GLU A 320 17.87 -20.46 -6.50
N ARG A 321 16.88 -19.57 -6.39
CA ARG A 321 17.10 -18.23 -5.84
C ARG A 321 17.42 -18.26 -4.33
N ILE A 322 16.78 -19.18 -3.60
CA ILE A 322 17.07 -19.46 -2.18
C ILE A 322 18.50 -19.97 -2.00
N GLU A 323 18.93 -20.92 -2.83
CA GLU A 323 20.30 -21.44 -2.80
C GLU A 323 21.33 -20.34 -3.14
N ALA A 324 21.05 -19.52 -4.16
CA ALA A 324 21.90 -18.39 -4.51
C ALA A 324 22.03 -17.39 -3.37
N LEU A 325 20.91 -17.10 -2.69
CA LEU A 325 20.89 -16.25 -1.50
C LEU A 325 21.76 -16.83 -0.37
N GLY A 326 21.62 -18.14 -0.09
CA GLY A 326 22.39 -18.82 0.97
C GLY A 326 23.90 -18.82 0.71
N ARG A 327 24.33 -18.75 -0.57
CA ARG A 327 25.74 -18.56 -0.94
C ARG A 327 26.21 -17.11 -0.86
N ALA A 328 25.28 -16.16 -1.01
CA ALA A 328 25.60 -14.73 -1.08
C ALA A 328 25.67 -14.04 0.27
N VAL A 329 24.94 -14.52 1.29
CA VAL A 329 24.83 -13.88 2.60
C VAL A 329 25.04 -14.88 3.74
N PRO A 330 25.55 -14.43 4.91
CA PRO A 330 25.69 -15.28 6.11
C PRO A 330 24.35 -15.84 6.59
N THR A 331 24.36 -17.05 7.13
CA THR A 331 23.15 -17.74 7.65
C THR A 331 22.41 -16.92 8.70
N ALA A 332 23.11 -16.16 9.51
CA ALA A 332 22.53 -15.32 10.58
C ALA A 332 21.56 -14.24 10.08
N VAL A 333 21.67 -13.83 8.82
CA VAL A 333 20.80 -12.82 8.19
C VAL A 333 19.83 -13.43 7.17
N LEU A 334 19.79 -14.75 7.05
CA LEU A 334 18.77 -15.42 6.26
C LEU A 334 17.44 -15.42 7.01
N MET A 335 16.35 -15.15 6.28
CA MET A 335 15.00 -15.31 6.82
C MET A 335 14.81 -16.75 7.31
N PRO A 336 14.42 -16.99 8.58
CA PRO A 336 14.13 -18.35 9.06
C PRO A 336 13.17 -19.04 8.11
N ARG A 337 13.56 -20.24 7.66
CA ARG A 337 12.85 -20.97 6.59
C ARG A 337 12.77 -22.47 6.91
N ARG A 338 11.65 -23.07 6.54
CA ARG A 338 11.45 -24.53 6.51
C ARG A 338 10.81 -24.93 5.19
N VAL A 339 11.46 -25.80 4.44
CA VAL A 339 10.87 -26.43 3.25
C VAL A 339 10.25 -27.74 3.69
N THR A 340 8.97 -27.94 3.40
CA THR A 340 8.26 -29.15 3.83
C THR A 340 6.97 -29.38 3.04
N ALA A 341 6.59 -30.66 2.90
CA ALA A 341 5.27 -31.10 2.48
C ALA A 341 4.39 -31.54 3.68
N SER A 342 4.94 -31.57 4.89
CA SER A 342 4.22 -31.98 6.10
C SER A 342 3.46 -30.81 6.72
N GLU A 343 2.13 -30.96 6.83
CA GLU A 343 1.29 -29.98 7.51
C GLU A 343 1.69 -29.79 8.98
N SER A 344 2.00 -30.89 9.69
CA SER A 344 2.40 -30.81 11.10
C SER A 344 3.70 -30.03 11.29
N ALA A 345 4.71 -30.29 10.44
CA ALA A 345 5.98 -29.59 10.49
C ALA A 345 5.84 -28.10 10.14
N ALA A 346 4.97 -27.75 9.19
CA ALA A 346 4.67 -26.37 8.85
C ALA A 346 3.87 -25.65 9.95
N ARG A 347 2.97 -26.37 10.65
CA ARG A 347 2.21 -25.84 11.80
C ARG A 347 3.12 -25.56 12.99
N GLU A 348 4.02 -26.49 13.34
CA GLU A 348 5.04 -26.26 14.36
C GLU A 348 5.88 -25.02 14.05
N PHE A 349 6.28 -24.86 12.80
CA PHE A 349 7.06 -23.69 12.36
C PHE A 349 6.24 -22.40 12.43
N TYR A 350 4.92 -22.46 12.16
CA TYR A 350 4.00 -21.35 12.35
C TYR A 350 3.88 -20.94 13.82
N ASP A 351 3.70 -21.91 14.72
CA ASP A 351 3.59 -21.66 16.15
C ASP A 351 4.91 -21.08 16.71
N ALA A 352 6.06 -21.55 16.23
CA ALA A 352 7.37 -20.99 16.57
C ALA A 352 7.51 -19.52 16.13
N ALA A 353 7.02 -19.17 14.93
CA ALA A 353 7.02 -17.78 14.46
C ALA A 353 6.16 -16.87 15.35
N LEU A 354 4.98 -17.33 15.75
CA LEU A 354 4.09 -16.59 16.66
C LEU A 354 4.70 -16.45 18.07
N ALA A 355 5.33 -17.51 18.59
CA ALA A 355 6.01 -17.48 19.89
C ALA A 355 7.19 -16.50 19.90
N ALA A 356 7.90 -16.38 18.77
CA ALA A 356 8.95 -15.39 18.57
C ALA A 356 8.44 -13.95 18.37
N GLY A 357 7.12 -13.74 18.29
CA GLY A 357 6.48 -12.42 18.18
C GLY A 357 6.27 -11.94 16.74
N HIS A 358 6.37 -12.83 15.74
CA HIS A 358 6.11 -12.51 14.35
C HIS A 358 4.64 -12.69 13.96
N GLU A 359 4.23 -12.18 12.79
CA GLU A 359 2.81 -12.18 12.36
C GLU A 359 2.26 -13.55 11.93
N GLY A 360 3.13 -14.49 11.59
CA GLY A 360 2.79 -15.79 11.02
C GLY A 360 3.82 -16.21 9.97
N LEU A 361 3.36 -16.78 8.85
CA LEU A 361 4.24 -17.29 7.80
C LEU A 361 3.96 -16.68 6.41
N MET A 362 5.00 -16.69 5.60
CA MET A 362 4.93 -16.62 4.14
C MET A 362 5.18 -18.03 3.60
N ALA A 363 4.26 -18.57 2.81
CA ALA A 363 4.45 -19.81 2.07
C ALA A 363 4.76 -19.48 0.61
N LYS A 364 5.78 -20.09 0.05
CA LYS A 364 6.28 -19.83 -1.31
C LYS A 364 6.35 -21.14 -2.11
N SER A 365 5.83 -21.11 -3.34
CA SER A 365 6.06 -22.17 -4.32
C SER A 365 7.55 -22.28 -4.62
N LEU A 366 8.07 -23.50 -4.61
CA LEU A 366 9.49 -23.76 -4.87
C LEU A 366 9.87 -23.58 -6.35
N ASP A 367 8.90 -23.73 -7.26
CA ASP A 367 9.11 -23.72 -8.70
C ASP A 367 8.73 -22.40 -9.38
N ALA A 368 8.09 -21.48 -8.63
CA ALA A 368 7.66 -20.21 -9.20
C ALA A 368 8.84 -19.25 -9.47
N PRO A 369 8.83 -18.53 -10.60
CA PRO A 369 9.73 -17.40 -10.81
C PRO A 369 9.35 -16.22 -9.92
N TYR A 370 10.15 -15.15 -9.92
CA TYR A 370 9.80 -13.90 -9.25
C TYR A 370 8.88 -13.06 -10.14
N GLU A 371 7.63 -12.91 -9.75
CA GLU A 371 6.61 -12.15 -10.49
C GLU A 371 6.26 -10.85 -9.73
N ALA A 372 6.94 -9.78 -10.09
CA ALA A 372 6.72 -8.49 -9.46
C ALA A 372 5.35 -7.86 -9.79
N GLY A 373 4.83 -7.08 -8.84
CA GLY A 373 3.60 -6.32 -9.02
C GLY A 373 2.32 -7.17 -9.07
N ASN A 374 2.44 -8.48 -9.15
CA ASN A 374 1.33 -9.41 -9.24
C ASN A 374 1.05 -10.09 -7.89
N ARG A 375 -0.24 -10.32 -7.59
CA ARG A 375 -0.69 -11.24 -6.55
C ARG A 375 -0.89 -12.61 -7.19
N GLY A 376 0.19 -13.19 -7.71
CA GLY A 376 0.18 -14.54 -8.22
C GLY A 376 0.00 -15.57 -7.11
N ALA A 377 -0.34 -16.81 -7.49
CA ALA A 377 -0.46 -17.93 -6.55
C ALA A 377 0.89 -18.41 -5.97
N GLY A 378 2.02 -17.87 -6.45
CA GLY A 378 3.35 -18.32 -6.02
C GLY A 378 3.73 -17.96 -4.58
N TRP A 379 3.12 -16.93 -3.99
CA TRP A 379 3.33 -16.52 -2.60
C TRP A 379 2.01 -16.37 -1.85
N LEU A 380 1.91 -17.01 -0.69
CA LEU A 380 0.77 -16.96 0.20
C LEU A 380 1.19 -16.49 1.59
N LYS A 381 0.38 -15.65 2.22
CA LYS A 381 0.61 -15.22 3.61
C LYS A 381 -0.42 -15.87 4.53
N ILE A 382 0.06 -16.44 5.61
CA ILE A 382 -0.72 -17.07 6.66
C ILE A 382 -0.54 -16.25 7.93
N LYS A 383 -1.61 -15.62 8.39
CA LYS A 383 -1.59 -14.73 9.55
C LYS A 383 -2.62 -15.16 10.58
N ARG A 384 -2.30 -14.99 11.84
CA ARG A 384 -3.29 -15.10 12.90
C ARG A 384 -4.31 -13.96 12.78
N ALA A 385 -5.58 -14.32 12.68
CA ALA A 385 -6.67 -13.35 12.72
C ALA A 385 -7.14 -13.16 14.18
N TYR A 386 -7.19 -11.92 14.63
CA TYR A 386 -7.81 -11.56 15.91
C TYR A 386 -9.16 -10.92 15.64
N THR A 387 -10.18 -11.37 16.32
CA THR A 387 -11.51 -10.77 16.30
C THR A 387 -11.76 -10.07 17.62
N LEU A 388 -12.19 -8.82 17.57
CA LEU A 388 -12.51 -8.02 18.73
C LEU A 388 -13.92 -7.46 18.60
N ASP A 389 -14.65 -7.50 19.70
CA ASP A 389 -15.94 -6.82 19.83
C ASP A 389 -15.69 -5.36 20.25
N LEU A 390 -16.07 -4.44 19.38
CA LEU A 390 -15.85 -3.00 19.58
C LEU A 390 -17.18 -2.24 19.51
N VAL A 391 -17.28 -1.21 20.31
CA VAL A 391 -18.45 -0.32 20.31
C VAL A 391 -18.28 0.73 19.21
N VAL A 392 -19.35 1.00 18.46
CA VAL A 392 -19.40 2.13 17.53
C VAL A 392 -19.69 3.39 18.33
N LEU A 393 -18.71 4.28 18.41
CA LEU A 393 -18.80 5.54 19.17
C LEU A 393 -19.40 6.68 18.34
N ALA A 394 -19.18 6.65 17.03
CA ALA A 394 -19.71 7.63 16.10
C ALA A 394 -19.65 7.09 14.67
N ALA A 395 -20.42 7.68 13.77
CA ALA A 395 -20.38 7.40 12.34
C ALA A 395 -20.31 8.69 11.54
N GLU A 396 -19.51 8.68 10.46
CA GLU A 396 -19.39 9.81 9.54
C GLU A 396 -20.10 9.51 8.21
N TRP A 397 -20.60 10.56 7.59
CA TRP A 397 -21.13 10.48 6.23
C TRP A 397 -20.03 10.09 5.24
N GLY A 398 -20.37 9.21 4.33
CA GLY A 398 -19.50 8.79 3.27
C GLY A 398 -19.37 9.83 2.16
N HIS A 399 -18.30 9.69 1.37
CA HIS A 399 -18.05 10.50 0.19
C HIS A 399 -18.07 9.62 -1.09
N GLY A 400 -18.25 10.26 -2.24
CA GLY A 400 -18.30 9.56 -3.53
C GLY A 400 -19.47 8.56 -3.58
N ARG A 401 -19.23 7.30 -3.97
CA ARG A 401 -20.27 6.24 -4.02
C ARG A 401 -21.04 6.05 -2.71
N ARG A 402 -20.43 6.42 -1.59
CA ARG A 402 -21.04 6.29 -0.26
C ARG A 402 -21.72 7.56 0.22
N SER A 403 -21.86 8.57 -0.64
CA SER A 403 -22.63 9.78 -0.33
C SER A 403 -24.05 9.42 0.08
N GLY A 404 -24.54 10.04 1.15
CA GLY A 404 -25.86 9.72 1.73
C GLY A 404 -25.90 8.45 2.59
N LYS A 405 -24.75 7.79 2.84
CA LYS A 405 -24.64 6.63 3.74
C LYS A 405 -23.63 6.92 4.85
N LEU A 406 -23.91 6.46 6.07
CA LEU A 406 -22.96 6.49 7.18
C LEU A 406 -21.94 5.36 7.00
N SER A 407 -20.72 5.69 6.60
CA SER A 407 -19.73 4.69 6.13
C SER A 407 -18.44 4.62 6.93
N ASN A 408 -18.07 5.68 7.65
CA ASN A 408 -16.89 5.71 8.50
C ASN A 408 -17.30 5.53 9.95
N LEU A 409 -17.01 4.37 10.53
CA LEU A 409 -17.35 4.07 11.92
C LEU A 409 -16.15 4.34 12.83
N HIS A 410 -16.39 5.08 13.89
CA HIS A 410 -15.44 5.25 14.98
C HIS A 410 -15.63 4.11 15.97
N LEU A 411 -14.59 3.33 16.18
CA LEU A 411 -14.61 2.13 17.01
C LEU A 411 -13.87 2.38 18.32
N GLY A 412 -14.47 1.95 19.41
CA GLY A 412 -13.90 2.07 20.74
C GLY A 412 -14.01 0.81 21.57
N ALA A 413 -13.20 0.74 22.61
CA ALA A 413 -13.28 -0.27 23.65
C ALA A 413 -13.45 0.38 25.01
N LEU A 414 -14.07 -0.34 25.95
CA LEU A 414 -14.20 0.09 27.33
C LEU A 414 -12.82 0.03 28.01
N ASP A 415 -12.41 1.14 28.61
CA ASP A 415 -11.24 1.15 29.49
C ASP A 415 -11.68 0.64 30.88
N PRO A 416 -11.19 -0.51 31.33
CA PRO A 416 -11.60 -1.08 32.61
C PRO A 416 -11.15 -0.25 33.81
N ALA A 417 -10.15 0.64 33.65
CA ALA A 417 -9.62 1.44 34.74
C ALA A 417 -10.55 2.59 35.13
N ASN A 418 -11.33 3.12 34.20
CA ASN A 418 -12.18 4.30 34.43
C ASN A 418 -13.61 4.12 33.93
N GLY A 419 -13.94 2.99 33.32
CA GLY A 419 -15.28 2.72 32.78
C GLY A 419 -15.68 3.57 31.58
N GLN A 420 -14.73 4.25 30.93
CA GLN A 420 -14.99 5.09 29.75
C GLN A 420 -14.61 4.40 28.46
N TYR A 421 -15.29 4.74 27.38
CA TYR A 421 -14.92 4.26 26.06
C TYR A 421 -13.77 5.08 25.46
N VAL A 422 -12.70 4.38 25.07
CA VAL A 422 -11.54 4.96 24.38
C VAL A 422 -11.62 4.63 22.90
N MET A 423 -11.54 5.66 22.05
CA MET A 423 -11.50 5.48 20.61
C MET A 423 -10.21 4.78 20.19
N LEU A 424 -10.34 3.65 19.50
CA LEU A 424 -9.21 2.85 19.02
C LEU A 424 -8.87 3.16 17.55
N GLY A 425 -9.86 3.49 16.73
CA GLY A 425 -9.67 3.78 15.33
C GLY A 425 -10.96 3.96 14.55
N LYS A 426 -10.81 4.10 13.21
CA LYS A 426 -11.94 4.20 12.28
C LYS A 426 -11.89 3.02 11.30
N THR A 427 -13.06 2.53 10.91
CA THR A 427 -13.20 1.57 9.81
C THR A 427 -14.17 2.09 8.76
N PHE A 428 -13.82 1.86 7.49
CA PHE A 428 -14.66 2.19 6.33
C PHE A 428 -14.54 1.14 5.23
N LYS A 429 -13.73 0.09 5.44
CA LYS A 429 -13.48 -0.98 4.45
C LYS A 429 -14.32 -2.21 4.79
N GLY A 430 -14.59 -3.04 3.76
CA GLY A 430 -15.29 -4.31 3.94
C GLY A 430 -16.80 -4.20 4.09
N LEU A 431 -17.39 -3.00 3.96
CA LEU A 431 -18.84 -2.78 4.04
C LEU A 431 -19.48 -2.96 2.66
N THR A 432 -20.46 -3.86 2.56
CA THR A 432 -21.30 -4.02 1.37
C THR A 432 -22.35 -2.91 1.30
N ASP A 433 -22.97 -2.69 0.14
CA ASP A 433 -24.01 -1.67 -0.02
C ASP A 433 -25.22 -1.98 0.89
N ALA A 434 -25.61 -3.24 1.02
CA ALA A 434 -26.66 -3.67 1.95
C ALA A 434 -26.30 -3.38 3.42
N MET A 435 -25.04 -3.60 3.82
CA MET A 435 -24.58 -3.24 5.17
C MET A 435 -24.58 -1.72 5.39
N LEU A 436 -24.18 -0.94 4.37
CA LEU A 436 -24.19 0.52 4.44
C LEU A 436 -25.63 1.06 4.59
N GLU A 437 -26.59 0.48 3.91
CA GLU A 437 -28.00 0.85 4.02
C GLU A 437 -28.57 0.52 5.40
N TRP A 438 -28.36 -0.72 5.84
CA TRP A 438 -28.78 -1.16 7.15
C TRP A 438 -28.19 -0.31 8.28
N GLN A 439 -26.87 -0.15 8.30
CA GLN A 439 -26.20 0.61 9.36
C GLN A 439 -26.58 2.09 9.35
N THR A 440 -26.82 2.68 8.16
CA THR A 440 -27.24 4.08 8.08
C THR A 440 -28.60 4.27 8.74
N ARG A 441 -29.57 3.39 8.47
CA ARG A 441 -30.88 3.42 9.12
C ARG A 441 -30.75 3.25 10.63
N GLU A 442 -30.06 2.19 11.10
CA GLU A 442 -29.87 1.90 12.51
C GLU A 442 -29.20 3.04 13.27
N PHE A 443 -28.21 3.68 12.69
CA PHE A 443 -27.49 4.77 13.37
C PHE A 443 -28.29 6.06 13.41
N LEU A 444 -29.10 6.35 12.39
CA LEU A 444 -29.99 7.49 12.40
C LEU A 444 -31.13 7.33 13.43
N GLU A 445 -31.65 6.12 13.62
CA GLU A 445 -32.64 5.82 14.64
C GLU A 445 -32.12 5.97 16.08
N ARG A 446 -30.81 5.78 16.27
CA ARG A 446 -30.13 5.87 17.58
C ARG A 446 -29.33 7.15 17.78
N GLU A 447 -29.50 8.09 16.89
CA GLU A 447 -28.75 9.35 16.92
C GLU A 447 -29.14 10.20 18.13
N THR A 448 -28.15 10.61 18.94
CA THR A 448 -28.34 11.52 20.06
C THR A 448 -27.90 12.94 19.75
N HIS A 449 -26.97 13.10 18.83
CA HIS A 449 -26.42 14.40 18.43
C HIS A 449 -25.94 14.37 17.00
N ARG A 450 -26.26 15.41 16.23
CA ARG A 450 -25.82 15.59 14.83
C ARG A 450 -25.10 16.92 14.70
N ASP A 451 -23.82 16.81 14.43
CA ASP A 451 -23.03 17.90 13.87
C ASP A 451 -22.38 17.43 12.55
N ARG A 452 -21.09 17.65 12.35
CA ARG A 452 -20.30 17.05 11.28
C ARG A 452 -20.22 15.50 11.36
N TRP A 453 -20.58 14.94 12.50
CA TRP A 453 -20.50 13.54 12.88
C TRP A 453 -21.81 13.11 13.51
N THR A 454 -22.33 11.95 13.16
CA THR A 454 -23.43 11.34 13.91
C THR A 454 -22.87 10.62 15.13
N ARG A 455 -23.22 11.04 16.33
CA ARG A 455 -22.80 10.39 17.58
C ARG A 455 -23.89 9.44 18.05
N LEU A 456 -23.46 8.24 18.45
CA LEU A 456 -24.34 7.24 19.01
C LEU A 456 -24.41 7.37 20.54
N PRO A 457 -25.51 6.96 21.19
CA PRO A 457 -25.61 6.99 22.63
C PRO A 457 -24.56 6.08 23.26
N GLN A 458 -23.78 6.59 24.22
CA GLN A 458 -22.95 5.77 25.07
C GLN A 458 -23.83 4.83 25.88
N ALA A 459 -23.55 3.54 25.86
CA ALA A 459 -24.19 2.59 26.76
C ALA A 459 -23.82 2.96 28.21
N ARG A 460 -24.76 3.55 28.94
CA ARG A 460 -24.62 3.75 30.38
C ARG A 460 -24.79 2.40 31.06
N GLY A 461 -23.70 1.86 31.59
CA GLY A 461 -23.65 0.77 32.57
C GLY A 461 -24.45 -0.48 32.24
N GLY A 462 -23.75 -1.57 31.90
CA GLY A 462 -24.31 -2.91 31.89
C GLY A 462 -24.60 -3.45 30.48
N ARG A 463 -23.77 -4.44 30.10
CA ARG A 463 -23.83 -5.27 28.89
C ARG A 463 -23.90 -4.46 27.60
N GLY A 464 -22.74 -4.35 26.94
CA GLY A 464 -22.63 -3.71 25.64
C GLY A 464 -23.70 -4.26 24.70
N SER A 465 -24.55 -3.37 24.20
CA SER A 465 -25.38 -3.67 23.03
C SER A 465 -24.44 -3.68 21.81
N GLY A 466 -23.63 -4.73 21.70
CA GLY A 466 -23.03 -5.09 20.43
C GLY A 466 -24.18 -5.20 19.44
N LEU A 467 -24.03 -4.61 18.25
CA LEU A 467 -24.97 -4.80 17.15
C LEU A 467 -25.03 -6.30 16.83
N GLN A 468 -25.88 -7.03 17.55
CA GLN A 468 -26.20 -8.42 17.25
C GLN A 468 -27.09 -8.42 16.02
N ARG A 469 -26.73 -9.23 15.05
CA ARG A 469 -27.60 -9.57 13.92
C ARG A 469 -28.94 -10.05 14.46
N PRO A 470 -30.10 -9.67 13.87
CA PRO A 470 -31.37 -10.30 14.21
C PRO A 470 -31.25 -11.81 14.08
N ALA A 471 -31.65 -12.55 15.10
CA ALA A 471 -31.72 -14.00 15.05
C ALA A 471 -32.77 -14.40 14.00
N GLY A 472 -32.32 -14.93 12.86
CA GLY A 472 -33.23 -15.39 11.79
C GLY A 472 -32.66 -15.44 10.40
N GLU A 473 -31.57 -14.74 10.09
CA GLU A 473 -30.95 -14.85 8.76
C GLU A 473 -29.88 -15.94 8.72
N GLN A 474 -30.20 -17.03 8.02
CA GLN A 474 -29.22 -18.08 7.71
C GLN A 474 -28.09 -17.53 6.83
N PRO A 475 -26.84 -17.94 7.05
CA PRO A 475 -25.72 -17.55 6.18
C PRO A 475 -25.94 -18.12 4.79
N LEU A 476 -25.90 -17.29 3.75
CA LEU A 476 -25.85 -17.74 2.37
C LEU A 476 -24.59 -18.60 2.18
N PRO A 477 -24.70 -19.81 1.62
CA PRO A 477 -23.55 -20.69 1.42
C PRO A 477 -22.59 -20.07 0.38
N GLY A 478 -21.29 -20.02 0.71
CA GLY A 478 -20.20 -19.71 -0.20
C GLY A 478 -19.66 -18.29 -0.25
N ARG A 479 -19.99 -17.40 0.70
CA ARG A 479 -19.35 -16.08 0.78
C ARG A 479 -18.55 -15.91 2.08
N PRO A 480 -17.28 -15.42 2.02
CA PRO A 480 -16.50 -15.16 3.23
C PRO A 480 -17.18 -14.10 4.10
N ARG A 481 -17.20 -14.31 5.39
CA ARG A 481 -17.83 -13.44 6.40
C ARG A 481 -17.26 -12.02 6.32
N PRO A 482 -18.07 -10.96 6.26
CA PRO A 482 -17.60 -9.57 6.19
C PRO A 482 -16.73 -9.13 7.39
N ALA A 483 -16.87 -9.77 8.54
CA ALA A 483 -16.09 -9.50 9.75
C ALA A 483 -14.57 -9.75 9.59
N ALA A 484 -14.16 -10.69 8.77
CA ALA A 484 -12.75 -11.04 8.60
C ALA A 484 -11.90 -9.94 7.93
N ARG A 485 -12.50 -9.12 7.05
CA ARG A 485 -11.77 -8.03 6.39
C ARG A 485 -11.67 -6.74 7.22
N ALA A 486 -12.62 -6.48 8.11
CA ALA A 486 -12.54 -5.36 9.04
C ALA A 486 -11.53 -5.63 10.16
N SER A 487 -11.38 -6.90 10.59
CA SER A 487 -10.43 -7.31 11.61
C SER A 487 -8.97 -7.21 11.16
N GLU A 488 -8.65 -7.49 9.87
CA GLU A 488 -7.27 -7.39 9.37
C GLU A 488 -6.67 -5.98 9.49
N THR A 489 -7.48 -4.93 9.34
CA THR A 489 -6.98 -3.55 9.43
C THR A 489 -6.94 -3.04 10.87
N LEU A 490 -7.76 -3.62 11.76
CA LEU A 490 -7.83 -3.26 13.18
C LEU A 490 -6.81 -4.01 14.03
N SER A 491 -6.53 -5.29 13.72
CA SER A 491 -5.57 -6.11 14.47
C SER A 491 -4.18 -5.46 14.52
N HIS A 492 -3.73 -4.90 13.40
CA HIS A 492 -2.40 -4.31 13.29
C HIS A 492 -2.21 -3.05 14.15
N ARG A 493 -3.27 -2.27 14.38
CA ARG A 493 -3.22 -1.08 15.24
C ARG A 493 -3.45 -1.40 16.72
N GLN A 494 -4.11 -2.51 17.04
CA GLN A 494 -4.48 -2.88 18.41
C GLN A 494 -3.43 -3.72 19.12
N GLU A 495 -2.71 -4.62 18.43
CA GLU A 495 -1.57 -5.33 19.02
C GLU A 495 -0.53 -4.39 19.59
N CYS A 496 -0.34 -3.24 18.95
CA CYS A 496 0.60 -2.23 19.42
C CYS A 496 0.11 -1.46 20.65
N ARG A 497 -1.20 -1.43 20.94
CA ARG A 497 -1.77 -0.77 22.14
C ARG A 497 -2.04 -1.73 23.29
N GLY A 498 -2.45 -2.96 23.03
CA GLY A 498 -2.69 -3.97 24.07
C GLY A 498 -1.45 -4.36 24.87
N ARG A 499 -0.26 -4.30 24.28
CA ARG A 499 1.01 -4.57 24.97
C ARG A 499 1.45 -3.45 25.91
N ARG A 500 0.79 -2.27 25.93
CA ARG A 500 1.11 -1.17 26.85
C ARG A 500 0.39 -1.22 28.20
N HIS A 501 -0.48 -2.20 28.45
CA HIS A 501 -1.30 -2.23 29.66
C HIS A 501 -0.74 -3.06 30.81
N HIS A 502 0.57 -3.29 30.87
CA HIS A 502 1.20 -3.69 32.13
C HIS A 502 2.12 -2.59 32.64
N GLY A 503 1.56 -1.68 33.39
CA GLY A 503 2.18 -0.98 34.52
C GLY A 503 3.21 0.09 34.21
N ARG A 504 2.98 1.06 33.28
CA ARG A 504 3.62 2.39 33.37
C ARG A 504 2.73 3.45 32.71
N ARG A 505 2.54 4.57 33.44
CA ARG A 505 1.83 5.75 32.99
C ARG A 505 2.42 6.27 31.68
N ALA A 506 1.60 6.45 30.67
CA ALA A 506 1.96 7.09 29.42
C ALA A 506 2.14 8.60 29.66
N PRO A 507 3.16 9.25 29.08
CA PRO A 507 3.17 10.70 29.02
C PRO A 507 2.13 11.20 28.01
N ASP A 508 1.44 12.26 28.37
CA ASP A 508 0.48 13.00 27.57
C ASP A 508 1.01 13.34 26.15
N LEU A 509 0.41 12.76 25.14
CA LEU A 509 0.56 13.15 23.75
C LEU A 509 -0.82 13.43 23.13
N CYS A 510 -1.49 14.41 23.71
CA CYS A 510 -2.65 15.04 23.06
C CYS A 510 -2.89 16.43 23.64
N ARG A 511 -2.02 17.37 23.30
CA ARG A 511 -2.34 18.80 23.27
C ARG A 511 -1.39 19.50 22.30
N SER A 512 -1.84 19.72 21.12
CA SER A 512 -1.46 20.86 20.32
C SER A 512 -2.59 21.87 20.45
N GLU A 513 -2.35 23.02 21.09
CA GLU A 513 -2.72 24.30 20.54
C GLU A 513 -2.45 25.43 21.53
N ARG A 514 -1.71 26.41 20.97
CA ARG A 514 -1.70 27.85 21.26
C ARG A 514 -0.71 28.39 22.29
N HIS A 515 0.26 29.09 21.73
CA HIS A 515 0.99 30.24 22.24
C HIS A 515 0.04 31.40 22.65
N PRO A 516 0.46 32.44 23.43
CA PRO A 516 1.79 33.02 23.52
C PRO A 516 2.19 33.58 24.92
N GLY A 517 3.50 33.86 25.10
CA GLY A 517 3.88 35.06 25.82
C GLY A 517 4.78 34.94 27.07
N ARG A 518 6.07 35.18 26.86
CA ARG A 518 6.99 36.00 27.64
C ARG A 518 7.50 35.60 29.03
N LEU A 519 8.83 35.70 29.10
CA LEU A 519 9.74 36.21 30.14
C LEU A 519 10.38 35.21 31.15
N THR A 520 11.66 35.15 30.98
CA THR A 520 12.75 34.72 31.90
C THR A 520 12.67 35.38 33.30
N PRO A 521 13.44 35.01 34.35
CA PRO A 521 14.84 34.63 34.36
C PRO A 521 15.31 33.55 35.38
N ARG A 522 16.56 33.17 35.23
CA ARG A 522 17.53 32.43 36.06
C ARG A 522 17.64 32.97 37.51
N PRO A 523 18.53 32.44 38.42
CA PRO A 523 19.31 31.20 38.52
C PRO A 523 19.51 30.66 39.98
N ARG A 524 20.48 29.71 40.10
CA ARG A 524 21.28 29.28 41.33
C ARG A 524 20.76 28.03 42.06
N THR A 525 21.53 27.11 42.60
CA THR A 525 22.96 26.83 42.73
C THR A 525 23.10 25.49 43.44
N LEU A 526 24.12 24.70 43.07
CA LEU A 526 24.96 23.80 43.86
C LEU A 526 24.39 22.89 44.98
N ALA A 527 24.64 21.57 44.88
CA ALA A 527 25.54 20.92 45.83
C ALA A 527 25.96 19.51 45.37
N ARG A 528 27.25 19.30 45.46
CA ARG A 528 28.02 18.05 45.34
C ARG A 528 27.78 17.14 46.55
N CYS A 529 28.00 15.85 46.35
CA CYS A 529 28.76 14.85 47.12
C CYS A 529 28.33 13.49 46.61
N GLY A 530 29.12 12.52 46.25
CA GLY A 530 30.47 12.17 46.60
C GLY A 530 30.53 10.68 46.87
N ALA A 531 31.41 9.99 46.12
CA ALA A 531 32.15 8.77 46.42
C ALA A 531 31.48 7.40 46.52
N GLN A 532 31.88 6.61 45.62
CA GLN A 532 32.39 5.24 45.49
C GLN A 532 32.52 4.36 46.79
N PRO A 533 32.70 3.02 46.73
CA PRO A 533 33.43 2.29 45.68
C PRO A 533 32.59 1.47 44.73
#